data_226cc4a75ce7ff8bfcb67b5818ce7035
#
_entry.id   226cc4a75ce7ff8bfcb67b5818ce7035
#
_cell.length_a   1.000
_cell.length_b   1.000
_cell.length_c   1.000
_cell.angle_alpha   90.00
_cell.angle_beta   90.00
_cell.angle_gamma   90.00
#
_symmetry.space_group_name_H-M   'P 1'
#
loop_
_entity.id
_entity.type
_entity.pdbx_description
1 polymer ?
#
loop_
_entity_poly.entity_id
_entity_poly.type
_entity_poly.pdbx_seq_one_letter_code
_entity_poly.pdbx_strand_id
1 'polypeptide(L)'
;MNLQVPTYALRALEVLEDAGFEAWIVGGWVRDALRGSFAHDIDITTSATWQQSKAAFEAADIPVHETGISYGTVTAVVEKHPIEVTTYRCDGEYLDGRRPDSVQFVSRIEEDLARRDFTINAMAYHPKRGLLDLYGGQEDLSARVIRAVGEPKVRFTEDALRMLRALRFACRLSFSIEEKTHQALTECAPLLSQVASERIGSEVAQIVEAGHIAHAIKLGFPVLAVAIPELLPLQNFDQRSPYHAYDVLEHTARVCSATEAFTAGTATPALRWAALLHDIXXXXXXXX
;
A
#
# COMPACT_ATOMS: atom_id res chain seq x y z
N MET A 1 -7.25 24.73 -4.89
CA MET A 1 -5.92 24.14 -5.08
C MET A 1 -5.85 23.48 -6.45
N ASN A 2 -4.89 23.84 -7.27
CA ASN A 2 -4.73 23.30 -8.62
C ASN A 2 -3.46 22.48 -8.71
N LEU A 3 -3.63 21.17 -8.90
CA LEU A 3 -2.50 20.29 -9.12
C LEU A 3 -2.17 20.24 -10.61
N GLN A 4 -0.90 20.03 -10.93
CA GLN A 4 -0.44 19.94 -12.32
C GLN A 4 -0.66 18.53 -12.84
N VAL A 5 -1.74 18.34 -13.62
CA VAL A 5 -2.10 17.04 -14.16
C VAL A 5 -1.42 16.89 -15.54
N PRO A 6 -0.70 15.77 -15.77
CA PRO A 6 -0.08 15.55 -17.08
C PRO A 6 -1.11 15.50 -18.21
N THR A 7 -0.71 15.87 -19.40
CA THR A 7 -1.61 15.91 -20.55
C THR A 7 -2.23 14.55 -20.88
N TYR A 8 -1.46 13.47 -20.69
CA TYR A 8 -2.01 12.14 -20.98
C TYR A 8 -3.12 11.78 -19.98
N ALA A 9 -3.02 12.22 -18.74
CA ALA A 9 -4.07 11.97 -17.77
C ALA A 9 -5.30 12.84 -18.04
N LEU A 10 -5.10 14.09 -18.46
CA LEU A 10 -6.21 14.95 -18.89
C LEU A 10 -6.95 14.30 -20.06
N ARG A 11 -6.22 13.74 -21.01
CA ARG A 11 -6.81 13.07 -22.15
C ARG A 11 -7.65 11.86 -21.72
N ALA A 12 -7.12 11.07 -20.77
CA ALA A 12 -7.85 9.90 -20.26
C ALA A 12 -9.17 10.30 -19.59
N LEU A 13 -9.13 11.34 -18.76
CA LEU A 13 -10.35 11.83 -18.11
C LEU A 13 -11.36 12.29 -19.15
N GLU A 14 -10.89 13.03 -20.16
CA GLU A 14 -11.74 13.58 -21.21
C GLU A 14 -12.41 12.46 -22.01
N VAL A 15 -11.68 11.39 -22.36
CA VAL A 15 -12.23 10.27 -23.12
C VAL A 15 -13.40 9.63 -22.36
N LEU A 16 -13.21 9.40 -21.06
CA LEU A 16 -14.26 8.79 -20.25
C LEU A 16 -15.47 9.71 -20.10
N GLU A 17 -15.22 11.00 -19.89
CA GLU A 17 -16.30 11.97 -19.68
C GLU A 17 -17.07 12.24 -20.98
N ASP A 18 -16.38 12.28 -22.11
CA ASP A 18 -17.04 12.43 -23.41
C ASP A 18 -17.95 11.23 -23.72
N ALA A 19 -17.62 10.07 -23.16
CA ALA A 19 -18.45 8.88 -23.29
C ALA A 19 -19.60 8.85 -22.29
N GLY A 20 -19.70 9.84 -21.42
CA GLY A 20 -20.80 9.97 -20.47
C GLY A 20 -20.52 9.45 -19.07
N PHE A 21 -19.28 9.19 -18.71
CA PHE A 21 -18.95 8.61 -17.42
C PHE A 21 -18.19 9.59 -16.52
N GLU A 22 -18.31 9.41 -15.21
CA GLU A 22 -17.50 10.14 -14.25
C GLU A 22 -16.08 9.55 -14.21
N ALA A 23 -15.10 10.38 -13.94
CA ALA A 23 -13.73 9.92 -13.80
C ALA A 23 -12.95 10.84 -12.87
N TRP A 24 -12.08 10.25 -12.05
CA TRP A 24 -11.25 10.96 -11.08
C TRP A 24 -9.88 10.33 -11.04
N ILE A 25 -8.85 11.16 -10.82
CA ILE A 25 -7.53 10.64 -10.47
C ILE A 25 -7.55 10.32 -8.97
N VAL A 26 -6.97 9.19 -8.56
CA VAL A 26 -7.06 8.74 -7.18
C VAL A 26 -5.71 8.24 -6.66
N GLY A 27 -5.62 8.12 -5.36
CA GLY A 27 -4.58 7.36 -4.67
C GLY A 27 -3.25 8.02 -4.61
N GLY A 28 -2.20 7.23 -4.83
CA GLY A 28 -0.82 7.66 -4.60
C GLY A 28 -0.38 8.88 -5.38
N TRP A 29 -0.87 9.02 -6.63
CA TRP A 29 -0.51 10.20 -7.41
C TRP A 29 -1.02 11.48 -6.75
N VAL A 30 -2.26 11.45 -6.24
CA VAL A 30 -2.85 12.62 -5.57
C VAL A 30 -2.06 12.94 -4.31
N ARG A 31 -1.77 11.92 -3.50
CA ARG A 31 -0.96 12.08 -2.30
C ARG A 31 0.39 12.73 -2.61
N ASP A 32 1.09 12.19 -3.59
CA ASP A 32 2.44 12.65 -3.90
C ASP A 32 2.44 14.05 -4.54
N ALA A 33 1.44 14.34 -5.37
CA ALA A 33 1.29 15.68 -5.95
C ALA A 33 1.06 16.72 -4.85
N LEU A 34 0.26 16.39 -3.84
CA LEU A 34 0.02 17.29 -2.71
C LEU A 34 1.28 17.53 -1.87
N ARG A 35 2.16 16.53 -1.81
CA ARG A 35 3.44 16.63 -1.10
C ARG A 35 4.48 17.41 -1.91
N GLY A 36 4.21 17.73 -3.15
CA GLY A 36 5.20 18.31 -4.02
C GLY A 36 6.24 17.31 -4.50
N SER A 37 5.95 16.03 -4.37
CA SER A 37 6.82 14.94 -4.80
C SER A 37 6.50 14.54 -6.23
N PHE A 38 7.47 13.92 -6.88
CA PHE A 38 7.26 13.40 -8.23
C PHE A 38 6.53 12.06 -8.16
N ALA A 39 5.38 11.98 -8.83
CA ALA A 39 4.59 10.75 -8.90
C ALA A 39 4.61 10.23 -10.33
N HIS A 40 4.87 8.92 -10.47
CA HIS A 40 5.02 8.31 -11.79
C HIS A 40 3.74 7.73 -12.34
N ASP A 41 3.01 6.98 -11.51
CA ASP A 41 1.87 6.19 -11.95
C ASP A 41 0.57 6.93 -11.62
N ILE A 42 -0.32 6.98 -12.60
CA ILE A 42 -1.63 7.58 -12.41
C ILE A 42 -2.68 6.48 -12.45
N ASP A 43 -3.56 6.48 -11.45
CA ASP A 43 -4.72 5.62 -11.40
C ASP A 43 -5.97 6.48 -11.53
N ILE A 44 -6.92 6.00 -12.32
CA ILE A 44 -8.21 6.66 -12.50
C ILE A 44 -9.30 5.71 -12.00
N THR A 45 -10.26 6.26 -11.28
CA THR A 45 -11.48 5.53 -10.92
C THR A 45 -12.64 6.17 -11.66
N THR A 46 -13.60 5.36 -12.11
CA THR A 46 -14.64 5.81 -13.01
C THR A 46 -15.96 5.07 -12.75
N SER A 47 -17.07 5.71 -13.16
CA SER A 47 -18.39 5.05 -13.12
C SER A 47 -18.56 4.03 -14.26
N ALA A 48 -17.69 4.05 -15.27
CA ALA A 48 -17.78 3.12 -16.40
C ALA A 48 -17.40 1.71 -15.97
N THR A 49 -18.10 0.69 -16.49
CA THR A 49 -17.62 -0.68 -16.38
C THR A 49 -16.33 -0.84 -17.15
N TRP A 50 -15.59 -1.94 -16.91
CA TRP A 50 -14.34 -2.12 -17.64
C TRP A 50 -14.61 -2.24 -19.15
N GLN A 51 -15.74 -2.85 -19.53
CA GLN A 51 -16.12 -2.96 -20.94
C GLN A 51 -16.38 -1.58 -21.53
N GLN A 52 -17.10 -0.72 -20.80
CA GLN A 52 -17.38 0.64 -21.25
C GLN A 52 -16.11 1.47 -21.33
N SER A 53 -15.21 1.33 -20.38
CA SER A 53 -13.92 2.03 -20.43
C SER A 53 -13.11 1.59 -21.66
N LYS A 54 -13.02 0.27 -21.86
CA LYS A 54 -12.29 -0.25 -23.01
C LYS A 54 -12.86 0.29 -24.32
N ALA A 55 -14.19 0.25 -24.46
CA ALA A 55 -14.86 0.75 -25.68
C ALA A 55 -14.59 2.23 -25.89
N ALA A 56 -14.65 3.03 -24.83
CA ALA A 56 -14.42 4.48 -24.94
C ALA A 56 -12.99 4.78 -25.38
N PHE A 57 -12.01 4.12 -24.80
CA PHE A 57 -10.61 4.35 -25.17
C PHE A 57 -10.32 3.85 -26.58
N GLU A 58 -10.84 2.69 -26.96
CA GLU A 58 -10.59 2.15 -28.29
C GLU A 58 -11.23 3.01 -29.36
N ALA A 59 -12.42 3.58 -29.09
CA ALA A 59 -13.05 4.51 -30.01
C ALA A 59 -12.22 5.79 -30.22
N ALA A 60 -11.36 6.11 -29.26
CA ALA A 60 -10.45 7.26 -29.36
C ALA A 60 -9.04 6.85 -29.84
N ASP A 61 -8.92 5.64 -30.38
CA ASP A 61 -7.65 5.08 -30.89
C ASP A 61 -6.58 4.96 -29.79
N ILE A 62 -7.00 4.65 -28.58
CA ILE A 62 -6.10 4.44 -27.46
C ILE A 62 -6.06 2.94 -27.12
N PRO A 63 -4.87 2.31 -27.14
CA PRO A 63 -4.78 0.88 -26.84
C PRO A 63 -5.18 0.58 -25.39
N VAL A 64 -5.85 -0.55 -25.18
CA VAL A 64 -6.28 -0.98 -23.86
C VAL A 64 -5.87 -2.43 -23.64
N HIS A 65 -5.33 -2.71 -22.45
CA HIS A 65 -4.98 -4.06 -22.03
C HIS A 65 -5.87 -4.47 -20.86
N GLU A 66 -6.35 -5.70 -20.90
CA GLU A 66 -7.24 -6.23 -19.86
C GLU A 66 -6.40 -6.80 -18.72
N THR A 67 -5.85 -5.91 -17.89
CA THR A 67 -4.86 -6.26 -16.89
C THR A 67 -5.46 -6.75 -15.55
N GLY A 68 -6.73 -6.46 -15.31
CA GLY A 68 -7.37 -6.86 -14.06
C GLY A 68 -8.87 -6.81 -14.14
N ILE A 69 -9.44 -7.42 -15.18
CA ILE A 69 -10.89 -7.30 -15.43
C ILE A 69 -11.75 -7.93 -14.33
N SER A 70 -11.23 -8.94 -13.61
CA SER A 70 -11.97 -9.50 -12.49
C SER A 70 -12.18 -8.50 -11.35
N TYR A 71 -11.35 -7.47 -11.30
CA TYR A 71 -11.47 -6.38 -10.32
C TYR A 71 -11.92 -5.07 -10.97
N GLY A 72 -12.37 -5.14 -12.21
CA GLY A 72 -12.87 -3.97 -12.91
C GLY A 72 -11.81 -3.04 -13.45
N THR A 73 -10.58 -3.53 -13.63
CA THR A 73 -9.44 -2.70 -14.05
C THR A 73 -9.01 -3.03 -15.47
N VAL A 74 -8.79 -1.98 -16.26
CA VAL A 74 -8.07 -2.08 -17.54
C VAL A 74 -6.92 -1.08 -17.52
N THR A 75 -5.93 -1.30 -18.38
CA THR A 75 -4.83 -0.35 -18.54
C THR A 75 -4.96 0.31 -19.92
N ALA A 76 -5.14 1.62 -19.93
CA ALA A 76 -5.16 2.41 -21.17
C ALA A 76 -3.77 3.01 -21.36
N VAL A 77 -3.22 2.86 -22.56
CA VAL A 77 -1.89 3.42 -22.88
C VAL A 77 -2.10 4.72 -23.65
N VAL A 78 -2.02 5.83 -22.93
CA VAL A 78 -2.31 7.16 -23.46
C VAL A 78 -0.99 7.91 -23.67
N GLU A 79 -0.69 8.30 -24.90
CA GLU A 79 0.58 8.99 -25.20
C GLU A 79 1.77 8.21 -24.64
N LYS A 80 1.75 6.91 -24.82
CA LYS A 80 2.79 5.96 -24.37
C LYS A 80 2.87 5.79 -22.84
N HIS A 81 1.91 6.35 -22.09
CA HIS A 81 1.87 6.21 -20.63
C HIS A 81 0.74 5.26 -20.23
N PRO A 82 1.05 4.19 -19.49
CA PRO A 82 -0.02 3.31 -19.01
C PRO A 82 -0.75 3.95 -17.84
N ILE A 83 -2.08 3.91 -17.92
CA ILE A 83 -2.95 4.41 -16.85
C ILE A 83 -3.89 3.28 -16.45
N GLU A 84 -3.93 2.93 -15.19
CA GLU A 84 -4.91 1.97 -14.69
C GLU A 84 -6.24 2.68 -14.49
N VAL A 85 -7.29 2.12 -15.09
CA VAL A 85 -8.63 2.67 -15.02
C VAL A 85 -9.52 1.60 -14.39
N THR A 86 -10.07 1.90 -13.23
CA THR A 86 -10.84 0.93 -12.44
C THR A 86 -12.26 1.47 -12.19
N THR A 87 -13.24 0.60 -12.38
CA THR A 87 -14.64 0.91 -12.05
C THR A 87 -14.77 1.16 -10.56
N TYR A 88 -15.60 2.12 -10.15
CA TYR A 88 -15.96 2.33 -8.75
C TYR A 88 -16.33 0.98 -8.13
N ARG A 89 -15.73 0.66 -6.99
CA ARG A 89 -15.97 -0.64 -6.36
C ARG A 89 -15.87 -0.54 -4.85
N CYS A 90 -16.58 -1.43 -4.17
CA CYS A 90 -16.36 -1.65 -2.76
C CYS A 90 -16.04 -3.12 -2.57
N ASP A 91 -15.44 -3.42 -1.44
CA ASP A 91 -15.07 -4.79 -1.13
C ASP A 91 -16.31 -5.53 -0.63
N GLY A 92 -16.41 -6.82 -0.94
CA GLY A 92 -17.48 -7.66 -0.41
C GLY A 92 -17.26 -7.94 1.07
N GLU A 93 -18.16 -8.72 1.64
CA GLU A 93 -18.04 -9.07 3.05
C GLU A 93 -16.87 -10.03 3.26
N TYR A 94 -16.05 -9.75 4.26
CA TYR A 94 -14.90 -10.56 4.63
C TYR A 94 -14.96 -10.89 6.09
N LEU A 95 -14.56 -12.09 6.41
CA LEU A 95 -14.54 -12.51 7.79
C LEU A 95 -13.16 -12.98 8.24
N ASP A 96 -12.21 -13.14 7.31
CA ASP A 96 -10.96 -13.82 7.61
C ASP A 96 -9.71 -13.08 7.13
N GLY A 97 -9.82 -11.83 6.73
CA GLY A 97 -8.65 -11.05 6.33
C GLY A 97 -8.13 -11.32 4.92
N ARG A 98 -8.80 -12.17 4.18
CA ARG A 98 -8.40 -12.45 2.80
C ARG A 98 -9.03 -11.45 1.85
N ARG A 99 -8.29 -11.15 0.79
CA ARG A 99 -8.85 -10.36 -0.29
C ARG A 99 -9.97 -11.15 -0.97
N PRO A 100 -11.09 -10.53 -1.34
CA PRO A 100 -12.20 -11.29 -1.92
C PRO A 100 -11.85 -11.82 -3.30
N ASP A 101 -12.48 -12.91 -3.67
CA ASP A 101 -12.42 -13.41 -5.03
C ASP A 101 -13.22 -12.52 -5.97
N SER A 102 -14.14 -11.72 -5.44
CA SER A 102 -14.96 -10.82 -6.23
C SER A 102 -15.10 -9.47 -5.52
N VAL A 103 -15.26 -8.42 -6.30
CA VAL A 103 -15.55 -7.08 -5.78
C VAL A 103 -16.96 -6.73 -6.19
N GLN A 104 -17.58 -5.83 -5.45
CA GLN A 104 -18.90 -5.30 -5.76
C GLN A 104 -18.73 -3.94 -6.39
N PHE A 105 -19.29 -3.76 -7.59
CA PHE A 105 -19.19 -2.47 -8.29
C PHE A 105 -20.29 -1.55 -7.80
N VAL A 106 -19.95 -0.27 -7.68
CA VAL A 106 -20.86 0.74 -7.15
C VAL A 106 -20.89 1.92 -8.12
N SER A 107 -21.84 2.82 -7.92
CA SER A 107 -22.04 3.93 -8.84
C SER A 107 -21.50 5.27 -8.33
N ARG A 108 -21.02 5.32 -7.08
CA ARG A 108 -20.60 6.57 -6.45
C ARG A 108 -19.15 6.52 -6.02
N ILE A 109 -18.42 7.61 -6.31
CA ILE A 109 -17.02 7.69 -5.89
C ILE A 109 -16.87 7.63 -4.37
N GLU A 110 -17.83 8.15 -3.62
CA GLU A 110 -17.75 8.13 -2.16
C GLU A 110 -17.63 6.71 -1.62
N GLU A 111 -18.33 5.77 -2.22
CA GLU A 111 -18.26 4.36 -1.83
C GLU A 111 -16.90 3.75 -2.19
N ASP A 112 -16.34 4.16 -3.33
CA ASP A 112 -15.02 3.68 -3.73
C ASP A 112 -13.93 4.18 -2.77
N LEU A 113 -14.01 5.45 -2.37
CA LEU A 113 -13.01 6.02 -1.46
C LEU A 113 -13.12 5.42 -0.05
N ALA A 114 -14.35 5.10 0.39
CA ALA A 114 -14.60 4.59 1.74
C ALA A 114 -13.92 3.25 2.00
N ARG A 115 -13.64 2.46 0.98
CA ARG A 115 -13.04 1.13 1.12
C ARG A 115 -11.52 1.14 1.07
N ARG A 116 -10.90 2.28 0.82
CA ARG A 116 -9.44 2.35 0.65
C ARG A 116 -8.72 2.20 1.97
N ASP A 117 -7.41 1.93 1.90
CA ASP A 117 -6.64 1.56 3.09
C ASP A 117 -6.42 2.73 4.05
N PHE A 118 -5.78 3.79 3.57
CA PHE A 118 -5.36 4.89 4.45
C PHE A 118 -5.88 6.23 3.94
N THR A 119 -6.08 7.17 4.86
CA THR A 119 -6.66 8.47 4.51
C THR A 119 -5.85 9.20 3.43
N ILE A 120 -4.53 9.10 3.51
CA ILE A 120 -3.67 9.79 2.53
C ILE A 120 -3.75 9.17 1.14
N ASN A 121 -4.28 7.95 1.03
CA ASN A 121 -4.49 7.26 -0.25
C ASN A 121 -5.96 7.26 -0.68
N ALA A 122 -6.82 7.92 0.09
CA ALA A 122 -8.28 7.94 -0.16
C ALA A 122 -8.74 9.32 -0.58
N MET A 123 -7.96 9.98 -1.41
CA MET A 123 -8.27 11.29 -1.98
C MET A 123 -8.40 11.16 -3.49
N ALA A 124 -9.30 11.94 -4.06
CA ALA A 124 -9.51 11.98 -5.50
C ALA A 124 -9.34 13.42 -6.01
N TYR A 125 -8.88 13.56 -7.24
CA TYR A 125 -8.66 14.87 -7.82
C TYR A 125 -9.20 14.94 -9.25
N HIS A 126 -9.81 16.06 -9.57
CA HIS A 126 -10.27 16.36 -10.92
C HIS A 126 -9.93 17.82 -11.22
N PRO A 127 -9.37 18.12 -12.40
CA PRO A 127 -8.94 19.49 -12.70
C PRO A 127 -10.06 20.53 -12.59
N LYS A 128 -11.30 20.15 -12.88
CA LYS A 128 -12.44 21.07 -12.83
C LYS A 128 -13.19 21.06 -11.51
N ARG A 129 -13.15 19.92 -10.78
CA ARG A 129 -13.91 19.76 -9.53
C ARG A 129 -13.03 19.93 -8.29
N GLY A 130 -11.72 19.87 -8.47
CA GLY A 130 -10.78 20.02 -7.36
C GLY A 130 -10.56 18.74 -6.59
N LEU A 131 -10.10 18.89 -5.36
CA LEU A 131 -9.74 17.78 -4.49
C LEU A 131 -10.97 17.30 -3.71
N LEU A 132 -11.20 16.00 -3.76
CA LEU A 132 -12.24 15.35 -2.94
C LEU A 132 -11.52 14.59 -1.83
N ASP A 133 -11.68 15.05 -0.59
CA ASP A 133 -10.95 14.54 0.56
C ASP A 133 -11.94 14.31 1.70
N LEU A 134 -12.56 13.14 1.71
CA LEU A 134 -13.65 12.84 2.64
C LEU A 134 -13.18 12.38 4.01
N TYR A 135 -11.92 11.94 4.12
CA TYR A 135 -11.44 11.27 5.33
C TYR A 135 -10.26 11.98 5.99
N GLY A 136 -10.02 13.24 5.62
CA GLY A 136 -8.97 14.02 6.25
C GLY A 136 -7.57 13.66 5.78
N GLY A 137 -7.43 13.21 4.54
CA GLY A 137 -6.13 12.84 3.98
C GLY A 137 -5.14 13.99 3.94
N GLN A 138 -5.60 15.19 3.58
CA GLN A 138 -4.72 16.37 3.56
C GLN A 138 -4.15 16.66 4.94
N GLU A 139 -5.00 16.60 5.95
CA GLU A 139 -4.62 16.86 7.33
C GLU A 139 -3.59 15.84 7.80
N ASP A 140 -3.85 14.54 7.52
CA ASP A 140 -2.92 13.47 7.91
C ASP A 140 -1.61 13.58 7.13
N LEU A 141 -1.68 14.00 5.88
CA LEU A 141 -0.46 14.19 5.08
C LEU A 141 0.41 15.29 5.69
N SER A 142 -0.20 16.40 6.11
CA SER A 142 0.53 17.50 6.78
C SER A 142 1.09 17.06 8.13
N ALA A 143 0.33 16.24 8.87
CA ALA A 143 0.76 15.74 10.17
C ALA A 143 1.74 14.57 10.06
N ARG A 144 1.93 14.04 8.85
CA ARG A 144 2.81 12.89 8.59
C ARG A 144 2.36 11.66 9.36
N VAL A 145 1.10 11.29 9.17
CA VAL A 145 0.46 10.19 9.89
C VAL A 145 -0.17 9.20 8.92
N ILE A 146 0.04 7.92 9.15
CA ILE A 146 -0.66 6.82 8.47
C ILE A 146 -1.86 6.48 9.34
N ARG A 147 -3.06 6.71 8.82
CA ARG A 147 -4.32 6.42 9.51
C ARG A 147 -5.23 5.63 8.58
N ALA A 148 -5.78 4.53 9.09
CA ALA A 148 -6.75 3.73 8.32
C ALA A 148 -8.01 4.55 8.08
N VAL A 149 -8.64 4.33 6.93
CA VAL A 149 -9.95 4.94 6.62
C VAL A 149 -11.00 4.26 7.50
N GLY A 150 -11.75 5.05 8.25
CA GLY A 150 -12.81 4.53 9.12
C GLY A 150 -12.23 3.73 10.27
N GLU A 151 -12.77 2.53 10.52
CA GLU A 151 -12.34 1.69 11.62
C GLU A 151 -11.17 0.80 11.19
N PRO A 152 -9.99 0.91 11.84
CA PRO A 152 -8.83 0.13 11.38
C PRO A 152 -9.07 -1.37 11.36
N LYS A 153 -9.76 -1.94 12.35
CA LYS A 153 -10.01 -3.39 12.36
C LYS A 153 -10.84 -3.83 11.17
N VAL A 154 -11.77 -2.99 10.72
CA VAL A 154 -12.59 -3.30 9.54
C VAL A 154 -11.68 -3.35 8.30
N ARG A 155 -10.81 -2.36 8.14
CA ARG A 155 -9.90 -2.32 6.98
C ARG A 155 -8.97 -3.52 6.96
N PHE A 156 -8.44 -3.92 8.12
CA PHE A 156 -7.48 -5.04 8.19
C PHE A 156 -8.18 -6.39 8.07
N THR A 157 -9.44 -6.49 8.49
CA THR A 157 -10.23 -7.70 8.32
C THR A 157 -10.62 -7.89 6.84
N GLU A 158 -10.93 -6.81 6.15
CA GLU A 158 -11.24 -6.86 4.73
C GLU A 158 -10.06 -7.37 3.89
N ASP A 159 -8.86 -6.90 4.21
CA ASP A 159 -7.65 -7.34 3.52
C ASP A 159 -6.47 -7.16 4.48
N ALA A 160 -6.01 -8.26 5.04
CA ALA A 160 -4.96 -8.22 6.05
C ALA A 160 -3.62 -7.73 5.49
N LEU A 161 -3.42 -7.79 4.16
CA LEU A 161 -2.20 -7.26 3.56
C LEU A 161 -2.04 -5.76 3.82
N ARG A 162 -3.14 -5.07 4.09
CA ARG A 162 -3.09 -3.65 4.44
C ARG A 162 -2.22 -3.37 5.66
N MET A 163 -2.04 -4.36 6.53
CA MET A 163 -1.13 -4.20 7.68
C MET A 163 0.33 -4.04 7.23
N LEU A 164 0.76 -4.87 6.29
CA LEU A 164 2.11 -4.72 5.72
C LEU A 164 2.22 -3.42 4.93
N ARG A 165 1.16 -3.03 4.24
CA ARG A 165 1.13 -1.76 3.52
C ARG A 165 1.30 -0.58 4.49
N ALA A 166 0.69 -0.66 5.69
CA ALA A 166 0.86 0.39 6.70
C ALA A 166 2.34 0.56 7.07
N LEU A 167 3.03 -0.56 7.28
CA LEU A 167 4.45 -0.52 7.61
C LEU A 167 5.27 0.02 6.43
N ARG A 168 4.96 -0.44 5.22
CA ARG A 168 5.67 0.01 4.03
C ARG A 168 5.53 1.51 3.82
N PHE A 169 4.30 2.04 3.90
CA PHE A 169 4.06 3.46 3.72
C PHE A 169 4.68 4.30 4.83
N ALA A 170 4.57 3.83 6.09
CA ALA A 170 5.18 4.55 7.21
C ALA A 170 6.68 4.68 7.01
N CYS A 171 7.34 3.61 6.55
CA CYS A 171 8.79 3.65 6.29
C CYS A 171 9.12 4.52 5.08
N ARG A 172 8.42 4.28 3.98
CA ARG A 172 8.72 4.96 2.72
C ARG A 172 8.54 6.48 2.84
N LEU A 173 7.49 6.91 3.53
CA LEU A 173 7.16 8.32 3.66
C LEU A 173 7.77 8.95 4.91
N SER A 174 8.35 8.16 5.80
CA SER A 174 8.84 8.61 7.11
C SER A 174 7.71 9.20 7.95
N PHE A 175 6.60 8.50 7.98
CA PHE A 175 5.39 8.90 8.73
C PHE A 175 5.24 8.01 9.96
N SER A 176 4.62 8.56 11.00
CA SER A 176 4.20 7.75 12.15
C SER A 176 2.89 7.04 11.83
N ILE A 177 2.55 6.03 12.63
CA ILE A 177 1.28 5.32 12.49
C ILE A 177 0.37 5.79 13.63
N GLU A 178 -0.85 6.18 13.29
CA GLU A 178 -1.82 6.68 14.25
C GLU A 178 -2.14 5.59 15.30
N GLU A 179 -2.41 6.00 16.52
CA GLU A 179 -2.50 5.08 17.67
C GLU A 179 -3.52 3.96 17.48
N LYS A 180 -4.74 4.27 17.05
CA LYS A 180 -5.77 3.24 16.84
C LYS A 180 -5.38 2.29 15.72
N THR A 181 -4.80 2.82 14.66
CA THR A 181 -4.31 1.99 13.55
C THR A 181 -3.19 1.08 14.02
N HIS A 182 -2.29 1.59 14.85
CA HIS A 182 -1.20 0.80 15.40
C HIS A 182 -1.72 -0.32 16.32
N GLN A 183 -2.70 -0.01 17.16
CA GLN A 183 -3.31 -1.03 18.02
C GLN A 183 -3.92 -2.16 17.18
N ALA A 184 -4.58 -1.79 16.09
CA ALA A 184 -5.20 -2.78 15.21
C ALA A 184 -4.15 -3.65 14.52
N LEU A 185 -2.95 -3.11 14.24
CA LEU A 185 -1.86 -3.93 13.69
C LEU A 185 -1.53 -5.10 14.63
N THR A 186 -1.45 -4.82 15.91
CA THR A 186 -1.14 -5.87 16.90
C THR A 186 -2.29 -6.87 17.00
N GLU A 187 -3.51 -6.37 17.10
CA GLU A 187 -4.69 -7.22 17.32
C GLU A 187 -5.02 -8.07 16.10
N CYS A 188 -4.83 -7.53 14.91
CA CYS A 188 -5.21 -8.21 13.66
C CYS A 188 -4.04 -8.96 13.01
N ALA A 189 -2.83 -8.89 13.57
CA ALA A 189 -1.66 -9.52 12.95
C ALA A 189 -1.89 -11.00 12.57
N PRO A 190 -2.55 -11.82 13.41
CA PRO A 190 -2.76 -13.22 13.03
C PRO A 190 -3.53 -13.40 11.72
N LEU A 191 -4.37 -12.45 11.34
CA LEU A 191 -5.14 -12.55 10.09
C LEU A 191 -4.23 -12.57 8.85
N LEU A 192 -3.00 -12.09 8.97
CA LEU A 192 -2.09 -12.08 7.84
C LEU A 192 -1.77 -13.49 7.34
N SER A 193 -1.88 -14.51 8.21
CA SER A 193 -1.64 -15.89 7.81
C SER A 193 -2.62 -16.38 6.75
N GLN A 194 -3.75 -15.70 6.56
CA GLN A 194 -4.74 -16.06 5.56
C GLN A 194 -4.44 -15.49 4.16
N VAL A 195 -3.47 -14.58 4.07
CA VAL A 195 -3.14 -13.92 2.81
C VAL A 195 -2.17 -14.81 2.01
N ALA A 196 -2.34 -14.82 0.69
CA ALA A 196 -1.46 -15.60 -0.19
C ALA A 196 0.00 -15.19 0.00
N SER A 197 0.88 -16.18 0.04
CA SER A 197 2.30 -15.93 0.31
C SER A 197 2.96 -15.06 -0.74
N GLU A 198 2.49 -15.10 -1.99
CA GLU A 198 3.03 -14.24 -3.04
C GLU A 198 2.76 -12.76 -2.77
N ARG A 199 1.57 -12.46 -2.27
CA ARG A 199 1.22 -11.08 -1.93
C ARG A 199 2.04 -10.60 -0.74
N ILE A 200 2.19 -11.44 0.29
CA ILE A 200 3.02 -11.13 1.46
C ILE A 200 4.46 -10.90 1.02
N GLY A 201 4.99 -11.83 0.22
CA GLY A 201 6.38 -11.75 -0.25
C GLY A 201 6.65 -10.48 -1.03
N SER A 202 5.71 -10.06 -1.85
CA SER A 202 5.87 -8.83 -2.64
C SER A 202 5.98 -7.60 -1.73
N GLU A 203 5.13 -7.52 -0.69
CA GLU A 203 5.19 -6.39 0.25
C GLU A 203 6.48 -6.40 1.07
N VAL A 204 6.85 -7.58 1.58
CA VAL A 204 8.09 -7.72 2.38
C VAL A 204 9.30 -7.35 1.52
N ALA A 205 9.33 -7.83 0.28
CA ALA A 205 10.45 -7.53 -0.62
C ALA A 205 10.61 -6.02 -0.81
N GLN A 206 9.51 -5.30 -0.98
CA GLN A 206 9.57 -3.85 -1.13
C GLN A 206 10.15 -3.17 0.10
N ILE A 207 9.80 -3.65 1.29
CA ILE A 207 10.34 -3.11 2.55
C ILE A 207 11.83 -3.38 2.65
N VAL A 208 12.24 -4.64 2.41
CA VAL A 208 13.64 -5.06 2.56
C VAL A 208 14.52 -4.38 1.50
N GLU A 209 14.07 -4.41 0.26
CA GLU A 209 14.89 -3.90 -0.85
C GLU A 209 15.01 -2.38 -0.84
N ALA A 210 14.07 -1.69 -0.20
CA ALA A 210 14.17 -0.25 0.01
C ALA A 210 15.05 0.13 1.20
N GLY A 211 15.52 -0.87 1.97
CA GLY A 211 16.37 -0.61 3.14
C GLY A 211 15.60 -0.23 4.38
N HIS A 212 14.33 -0.58 4.48
CA HIS A 212 13.45 -0.14 5.56
C HIS A 212 13.13 -1.20 6.59
N ILE A 213 13.76 -2.40 6.51
CA ILE A 213 13.33 -3.51 7.35
C ILE A 213 13.58 -3.25 8.84
N ALA A 214 14.67 -2.58 9.20
CA ALA A 214 14.97 -2.29 10.60
C ALA A 214 13.87 -1.41 11.20
N HIS A 215 13.45 -0.40 10.47
CA HIS A 215 12.40 0.51 10.93
C HIS A 215 11.05 -0.20 10.99
N ALA A 216 10.77 -1.06 10.01
CA ALA A 216 9.52 -1.82 9.98
C ALA A 216 9.42 -2.79 11.16
N ILE A 217 10.53 -3.41 11.55
CA ILE A 217 10.58 -4.29 12.71
C ILE A 217 10.21 -3.51 13.97
N LYS A 218 10.75 -2.31 14.14
CA LYS A 218 10.44 -1.47 15.30
C LYS A 218 8.99 -1.02 15.31
N LEU A 219 8.43 -0.70 14.13
CA LEU A 219 7.05 -0.22 14.02
C LEU A 219 6.01 -1.32 14.23
N GLY A 220 6.26 -2.52 13.72
CA GLY A 220 5.22 -3.54 13.71
C GLY A 220 5.74 -4.97 13.76
N PHE A 221 6.52 -5.29 14.78
CA PHE A 221 7.06 -6.64 14.93
C PHE A 221 5.98 -7.74 14.86
N PRO A 222 4.82 -7.60 15.56
CA PRO A 222 3.82 -8.66 15.49
C PRO A 222 3.38 -9.00 14.05
N VAL A 223 3.24 -7.98 13.20
CA VAL A 223 2.85 -8.19 11.80
C VAL A 223 3.98 -8.86 11.03
N LEU A 224 5.20 -8.36 11.21
CA LEU A 224 6.35 -8.93 10.48
C LEU A 224 6.67 -10.35 10.93
N ALA A 225 6.41 -10.69 12.19
CA ALA A 225 6.65 -12.07 12.68
C ALA A 225 5.69 -13.06 12.02
N VAL A 226 4.49 -12.63 11.64
CA VAL A 226 3.59 -13.49 10.85
C VAL A 226 4.08 -13.58 9.41
N ALA A 227 4.50 -12.45 8.83
CA ALA A 227 4.98 -12.41 7.44
C ALA A 227 6.31 -13.17 7.28
N ILE A 228 7.18 -13.09 8.28
CA ILE A 228 8.50 -13.73 8.29
C ILE A 228 8.59 -14.54 9.57
N PRO A 229 8.06 -15.79 9.56
CA PRO A 229 8.05 -16.60 10.80
C PRO A 229 9.44 -16.87 11.38
N GLU A 230 10.46 -16.74 10.56
CA GLU A 230 11.85 -16.88 11.01
C GLU A 230 12.24 -15.85 12.07
N LEU A 231 11.44 -14.78 12.22
CA LEU A 231 11.67 -13.80 13.30
C LEU A 231 11.14 -14.28 14.65
N LEU A 232 10.28 -15.32 14.68
CA LEU A 232 9.65 -15.79 15.92
C LEU A 232 10.66 -16.27 16.98
N PRO A 233 11.77 -16.94 16.66
CA PRO A 233 12.75 -17.28 17.69
C PRO A 233 13.25 -16.09 18.46
N LEU A 234 13.33 -14.92 17.82
CA LEU A 234 13.75 -13.69 18.51
C LEU A 234 12.73 -13.27 19.56
N GLN A 235 11.44 -13.49 19.30
CA GLN A 235 10.38 -13.21 20.26
C GLN A 235 10.40 -14.21 21.42
N ASN A 236 10.68 -15.48 21.13
CA ASN A 236 10.72 -16.53 22.15
C ASN A 236 11.88 -16.35 23.14
N PHE A 237 12.99 -15.78 22.69
CA PHE A 237 14.08 -15.41 23.58
C PHE A 237 13.59 -14.45 24.67
N ASP A 238 12.64 -13.61 24.32
CA ASP A 238 12.09 -12.60 25.24
C ASP A 238 11.39 -13.25 26.44
N GLN A 239 10.79 -14.42 26.25
CA GLN A 239 10.06 -15.09 27.34
C GLN A 239 10.99 -15.77 28.37
N ARG A 240 12.21 -16.13 27.95
CA ARG A 240 13.15 -16.86 28.81
C ARG A 240 14.20 -15.96 29.46
N SER A 241 14.46 -14.81 28.87
CA SER A 241 15.43 -13.87 29.41
C SER A 241 15.11 -12.49 28.81
N PRO A 242 14.41 -11.64 29.57
CA PRO A 242 13.96 -10.35 29.04
C PRO A 242 15.09 -9.47 28.50
N TYR A 243 16.31 -9.69 28.96
CA TYR A 243 17.44 -8.87 28.54
C TYR A 243 18.03 -9.31 27.19
N HIS A 244 17.96 -10.59 26.87
CA HIS A 244 18.67 -11.10 25.68
C HIS A 244 17.85 -10.99 24.38
N ALA A 245 16.54 -11.17 24.44
CA ALA A 245 15.75 -11.14 23.22
C ALA A 245 15.59 -9.72 22.66
N TYR A 246 15.43 -8.77 23.57
CA TYR A 246 15.40 -7.36 23.20
C TYR A 246 16.73 -7.00 22.53
N ASP A 247 17.82 -7.54 23.08
CA ASP A 247 19.15 -7.29 22.54
C ASP A 247 19.31 -7.86 21.12
N VAL A 248 18.80 -9.06 20.86
CA VAL A 248 18.93 -9.69 19.55
C VAL A 248 18.12 -8.92 18.49
N LEU A 249 16.88 -8.56 18.83
CA LEU A 249 16.05 -7.77 17.91
C LEU A 249 16.70 -6.42 17.62
N GLU A 250 17.19 -5.77 18.67
CA GLU A 250 17.83 -4.47 18.52
C GLU A 250 19.14 -4.60 17.74
N HIS A 251 19.87 -5.69 17.97
CA HIS A 251 21.11 -5.95 17.23
C HIS A 251 20.81 -6.16 15.74
N THR A 252 19.80 -6.96 15.41
CA THR A 252 19.39 -7.17 14.01
C THR A 252 19.03 -5.84 13.36
N ALA A 253 18.23 -5.02 14.05
CA ALA A 253 17.86 -3.72 13.54
C ALA A 253 19.07 -2.82 13.34
N ARG A 254 20.01 -2.86 14.27
CA ARG A 254 21.24 -2.07 14.18
C ARG A 254 22.13 -2.52 13.03
N VAL A 255 22.24 -3.83 12.80
CA VAL A 255 23.03 -4.37 11.69
C VAL A 255 22.42 -3.93 10.35
N CYS A 256 21.10 -4.01 10.23
CA CYS A 256 20.44 -3.56 9.01
C CYS A 256 20.63 -2.06 8.79
N SER A 257 20.50 -1.27 9.86
CA SER A 257 20.72 0.18 9.79
C SER A 257 22.18 0.52 9.47
N ALA A 258 23.12 -0.20 10.08
CA ALA A 258 24.55 0.01 9.82
C ALA A 258 24.90 -0.33 8.38
N THR A 259 24.28 -1.37 7.83
CA THR A 259 24.48 -1.73 6.42
C THR A 259 24.08 -0.57 5.52
N GLU A 260 22.93 0.02 5.79
CA GLU A 260 22.46 1.18 5.01
C GLU A 260 23.39 2.39 5.18
N ALA A 261 23.80 2.67 6.41
CA ALA A 261 24.68 3.80 6.69
C ALA A 261 26.05 3.63 6.04
N PHE A 262 26.62 2.42 6.14
CA PHE A 262 27.92 2.11 5.56
C PHE A 262 27.91 2.26 4.04
N THR A 263 26.84 1.83 3.40
CA THR A 263 26.71 1.90 1.94
C THR A 263 26.12 3.24 1.47
N ALA A 264 25.80 4.14 2.41
CA ALA A 264 25.17 5.44 2.12
C ALA A 264 23.87 5.28 1.32
N GLY A 265 23.11 4.24 1.66
CA GLY A 265 21.85 4.00 0.99
C GLY A 265 21.96 3.33 -0.36
N THR A 266 23.16 2.90 -0.76
CA THR A 266 23.36 2.26 -2.05
C THR A 266 23.48 0.73 -1.96
N ALA A 267 23.16 0.15 -0.79
CA ALA A 267 23.20 -1.30 -0.60
C ALA A 267 22.34 -2.01 -1.66
N THR A 268 22.87 -3.08 -2.20
CA THR A 268 22.12 -3.88 -3.16
C THR A 268 21.00 -4.64 -2.44
N PRO A 269 19.93 -5.05 -3.14
CA PRO A 269 18.91 -5.90 -2.51
C PRO A 269 19.49 -7.16 -1.88
N ALA A 270 20.48 -7.81 -2.52
CA ALA A 270 21.11 -8.99 -1.95
C ALA A 270 21.78 -8.70 -0.62
N LEU A 271 22.47 -7.57 -0.51
CA LEU A 271 23.13 -7.18 0.74
C LEU A 271 22.10 -6.87 1.85
N ARG A 272 21.00 -6.23 1.48
CA ARG A 272 19.92 -5.94 2.44
C ARG A 272 19.29 -7.23 2.97
N TRP A 273 19.04 -8.20 2.09
CA TRP A 273 18.54 -9.50 2.50
C TRP A 273 19.56 -10.24 3.40
N ALA A 274 20.84 -10.20 3.04
CA ALA A 274 21.89 -10.85 3.83
C ALA A 274 21.96 -10.24 5.23
N ALA A 275 21.85 -8.92 5.34
CA ALA A 275 21.87 -8.25 6.64
C ALA A 275 20.71 -8.68 7.51
N LEU A 276 19.51 -8.82 6.92
CA LEU A 276 18.34 -9.30 7.67
C LEU A 276 18.54 -10.74 8.12
N LEU A 277 19.05 -11.60 7.25
CA LEU A 277 19.11 -13.03 7.51
C LEU A 277 20.26 -13.47 8.42
N HIS A 278 21.30 -12.65 8.57
CA HIS A 278 22.51 -13.10 9.28
C HIS A 278 22.23 -13.40 10.76
N ASP A 279 21.37 -12.63 11.41
CA ASP A 279 21.04 -12.89 12.83
C ASP A 279 19.91 -13.90 12.97
N ILE A 280 19.08 -13.97 11.99
CA ILE A 280 18.07 -15.05 11.95
C ILE A 280 18.76 -16.41 11.97
N UNK A 281 19.54 -16.41 11.17
CA UNK A 281 20.32 -17.65 11.07
C UNK A 281 21.14 -17.93 12.28
N UNK A 282 21.58 -17.04 12.85
CA UNK A 282 22.29 -17.21 14.09
C UNK A 282 21.36 -17.56 15.22
N UNK A 283 20.31 -17.16 15.13
CA UNK A 283 19.35 -17.55 16.09
C UNK A 283 18.80 -18.93 15.89
N UNK A 284 18.84 -19.24 14.80
CA UNK A 284 18.45 -20.59 14.46
C UNK A 284 19.49 -21.60 14.87
N UNK A 285 20.52 -21.25 14.81
CA UNK A 285 21.60 -22.08 15.26
C UNK A 285 21.73 -22.15 16.74
N UNK A 286 21.40 -21.24 17.25
CA UNK A 286 21.43 -21.22 18.66
C UNK A 286 20.21 -21.83 19.31
N UNK A 287 19.47 -22.03 18.60
CA UNK A 287 18.27 -22.73 19.04
C UNK A 287 18.31 -24.23 18.78
N UNK A 288 19.22 -24.48 18.18
CA UNK A 288 19.36 -25.87 17.94
C UNK A 288 20.14 -26.55 18.96
#